data_5e9bbdeb28f371da83e87ff76bd801ef
#
_entry.id   5e9bbdeb28f371da83e87ff76bd801ef
#
_cell.length_a   1.000
_cell.length_b   1.000
_cell.length_c   1.000
_cell.angle_alpha   90.00
_cell.angle_beta   90.00
_cell.angle_gamma   90.00
#
_symmetry.space_group_name_H-M   'P 1'
#
loop_
_entity.id
_entity.type
_entity.pdbx_description
1 polymer ?
#
loop_
_entity_poly.entity_id
_entity_poly.type
_entity_poly.pdbx_seq_one_letter_code
_entity_poly.pdbx_strand_id
1 'polypeptide(L)'
;MSPEGHRPVRNTDPVSTVPSSMVESSLESFVAPAPRPIEPVVLPYYRPPRRPNRPAAELFNEAFVPEGFTPGAAGDDVGDGDGFVRDAAEGSFGETMLLEAVIGNDDRVRVDDSLLRTNPWRQICALRIRSRSGAGYVGTAWFIGPRVLATAGHCVFMHKEGGWAEEIVVIPGKFGATEPFGRVTARTFASVDGWIADPTARDFDYGVIILDDPALGTRLGNFEVEAAPDGELGAATARVSGYPADRDRAEFQYFHERQLQSLTPTRLLYDIDTFGGQSGSPIWRQVEGSPPVAVGIHTTGGVSGNSGTRIYEPVLDNLILWNEAP
;
A
#
# COMPACT_ATOMS: atom_id res chain seq x y z
N MET A 1 -20.24 -16.73 1.56
CA MET A 1 -18.93 -17.42 1.67
C MET A 1 -17.93 -16.56 0.94
N SER A 2 -16.82 -16.19 1.57
CA SER A 2 -15.74 -15.43 0.88
C SER A 2 -15.21 -16.25 -0.31
N PRO A 3 -14.90 -15.61 -1.45
CA PRO A 3 -14.23 -16.29 -2.55
C PRO A 3 -12.94 -16.98 -2.09
N GLU A 4 -12.56 -18.05 -2.78
CA GLU A 4 -11.35 -18.82 -2.45
C GLU A 4 -10.12 -17.89 -2.38
N GLY A 5 -9.33 -18.01 -1.32
CA GLY A 5 -8.16 -17.16 -1.07
C GLY A 5 -8.43 -15.76 -0.47
N HIS A 6 -9.71 -15.36 -0.37
CA HIS A 6 -10.10 -14.05 0.20
C HIS A 6 -10.69 -14.15 1.62
N ARG A 7 -10.57 -15.29 2.28
CA ARG A 7 -11.02 -15.41 3.67
C ARG A 7 -10.12 -14.54 4.57
N PRO A 8 -10.69 -13.57 5.31
CA PRO A 8 -9.94 -12.71 6.19
C PRO A 8 -9.33 -13.48 7.38
N VAL A 9 -8.10 -13.17 7.72
CA VAL A 9 -7.35 -13.75 8.84
C VAL A 9 -6.68 -12.61 9.62
N ARG A 10 -6.77 -12.66 10.96
CA ARG A 10 -6.12 -11.71 11.87
C ARG A 10 -4.95 -12.38 12.60
N ASN A 11 -3.96 -11.60 12.97
CA ASN A 11 -2.85 -12.09 13.79
C ASN A 11 -3.28 -12.45 15.23
N THR A 12 -4.48 -12.02 15.64
CA THR A 12 -5.12 -12.34 16.93
C THR A 12 -6.00 -13.60 16.88
N ASP A 13 -6.26 -14.13 15.67
CA ASP A 13 -7.05 -15.36 15.52
C ASP A 13 -6.27 -16.55 16.11
N PRO A 14 -6.96 -17.50 16.77
CA PRO A 14 -6.30 -18.70 17.30
C PRO A 14 -5.66 -19.46 16.13
N VAL A 15 -4.39 -19.87 16.31
CA VAL A 15 -3.69 -20.70 15.32
C VAL A 15 -4.48 -21.99 15.18
N SER A 16 -5.11 -22.19 14.03
CA SER A 16 -5.74 -23.46 13.70
C SER A 16 -4.64 -24.51 13.55
N THR A 17 -4.40 -25.28 14.61
CA THR A 17 -3.56 -26.47 14.53
C THR A 17 -4.32 -27.52 13.72
N VAL A 18 -4.09 -27.51 12.41
CA VAL A 18 -4.46 -28.67 11.58
C VAL A 18 -3.59 -29.82 12.06
N PRO A 19 -4.17 -30.93 12.58
CA PRO A 19 -3.36 -32.06 13.00
C PRO A 19 -2.59 -32.58 11.80
N SER A 20 -1.29 -32.77 11.97
CA SER A 20 -0.33 -33.28 10.97
C SER A 20 -0.64 -34.71 10.50
N SER A 21 -1.76 -35.31 10.88
CA SER A 21 -2.12 -36.72 10.61
C SER A 21 -3.07 -36.93 9.42
N MET A 22 -3.30 -35.92 8.57
CA MET A 22 -4.13 -36.07 7.35
C MET A 22 -3.37 -35.82 6.04
N VAL A 23 -2.06 -36.03 6.01
CA VAL A 23 -1.25 -35.91 4.77
C VAL A 23 -0.80 -37.30 4.27
N GLU A 24 -1.54 -38.35 4.54
CA GLU A 24 -1.33 -39.64 3.87
C GLU A 24 -2.68 -40.30 3.56
N SER A 25 -3.23 -39.97 2.41
CA SER A 25 -3.91 -40.90 1.49
C SER A 25 -4.71 -40.17 0.43
N SER A 26 -4.39 -40.49 -0.80
CA SER A 26 -5.14 -40.22 -2.06
C SER A 26 -4.42 -39.29 -3.03
N LEU A 27 -3.27 -39.74 -3.53
CA LEU A 27 -2.81 -39.41 -4.87
C LEU A 27 -3.67 -40.15 -5.90
N GLU A 28 -4.89 -39.68 -6.12
CA GLU A 28 -5.56 -39.95 -7.39
C GLU A 28 -5.54 -38.66 -8.21
N SER A 29 -4.86 -38.76 -9.35
CA SER A 29 -4.61 -37.74 -10.34
C SER A 29 -5.90 -37.14 -10.90
N PHE A 30 -6.36 -36.03 -10.34
CA PHE A 30 -7.26 -35.13 -11.02
C PHE A 30 -6.42 -34.07 -11.72
N VAL A 31 -6.09 -34.28 -12.99
CA VAL A 31 -5.56 -33.23 -13.86
C VAL A 31 -6.70 -32.29 -14.16
N ALA A 32 -6.84 -31.24 -13.37
CA ALA A 32 -7.69 -30.11 -13.72
C ALA A 32 -7.15 -29.50 -15.03
N PRO A 33 -7.99 -29.17 -16.03
CA PRO A 33 -7.54 -28.45 -17.21
C PRO A 33 -6.94 -27.13 -16.74
N ALA A 34 -5.71 -26.85 -17.21
CA ALA A 34 -5.02 -25.59 -16.91
C ALA A 34 -5.96 -24.40 -17.20
N PRO A 35 -6.10 -23.43 -16.29
CA PRO A 35 -6.84 -22.23 -16.57
C PRO A 35 -6.24 -21.58 -17.81
N ARG A 36 -7.09 -21.21 -18.77
CA ARG A 36 -6.62 -20.47 -19.95
C ARG A 36 -6.01 -19.18 -19.44
N PRO A 37 -4.81 -18.79 -19.91
CA PRO A 37 -4.24 -17.48 -19.58
C PRO A 37 -5.27 -16.41 -20.00
N ILE A 38 -5.72 -15.61 -19.05
CA ILE A 38 -6.53 -14.43 -19.35
C ILE A 38 -5.53 -13.41 -19.89
N GLU A 39 -5.59 -13.13 -21.20
CA GLU A 39 -4.74 -12.09 -21.78
C GLU A 39 -5.11 -10.73 -21.16
N PRO A 40 -4.13 -9.96 -20.69
CA PRO A 40 -4.40 -8.64 -20.13
C PRO A 40 -5.01 -7.75 -21.22
N VAL A 41 -6.05 -7.01 -20.85
CA VAL A 41 -6.63 -6.00 -21.74
C VAL A 41 -5.63 -4.88 -21.92
N VAL A 42 -4.95 -4.83 -23.06
CA VAL A 42 -4.00 -3.77 -23.40
C VAL A 42 -4.79 -2.51 -23.73
N LEU A 43 -4.65 -1.47 -22.89
CA LEU A 43 -5.25 -0.17 -23.15
C LEU A 43 -4.47 0.53 -24.29
N PRO A 44 -5.15 1.32 -25.18
CA PRO A 44 -4.46 2.01 -26.24
C PRO A 44 -3.38 2.94 -25.68
N TYR A 45 -2.18 2.84 -26.25
CA TYR A 45 -1.00 3.61 -25.82
C TYR A 45 -1.27 5.11 -26.02
N TYR A 46 -1.47 5.82 -24.91
CA TYR A 46 -1.53 7.28 -24.89
C TYR A 46 -0.14 7.85 -24.63
N ARG A 47 0.42 8.53 -25.64
CA ARG A 47 1.63 9.33 -25.48
C ARG A 47 1.21 10.75 -25.13
N PRO A 48 1.30 11.20 -23.87
CA PRO A 48 0.93 12.56 -23.52
C PRO A 48 1.82 13.54 -24.30
N PRO A 49 1.27 14.68 -24.75
CA PRO A 49 2.10 15.74 -25.33
C PRO A 49 3.11 16.18 -24.26
N ARG A 50 4.38 16.37 -24.66
CA ARG A 50 5.43 16.90 -23.77
C ARG A 50 4.92 18.21 -23.18
N ARG A 51 4.57 18.21 -21.89
CA ARG A 51 4.25 19.45 -21.18
C ARG A 51 5.54 20.22 -20.90
N PRO A 52 5.55 21.55 -21.06
CA PRO A 52 6.63 22.36 -20.56
C PRO A 52 6.71 22.19 -19.03
N ASN A 53 7.94 22.16 -18.49
CA ASN A 53 8.24 22.11 -17.06
C ASN A 53 7.45 23.22 -16.34
N ARG A 54 6.31 22.87 -15.71
CA ARG A 54 5.60 23.76 -14.78
C ARG A 54 5.90 23.28 -13.36
N PRO A 55 6.28 24.19 -12.45
CA PRO A 55 6.48 23.84 -11.04
C PRO A 55 5.18 23.29 -10.45
N ALA A 56 5.29 22.27 -9.59
CA ALA A 56 4.15 21.58 -8.96
C ALA A 56 3.18 22.51 -8.22
N ALA A 57 3.65 23.69 -7.80
CA ALA A 57 2.86 24.74 -7.15
C ALA A 57 1.75 25.34 -8.04
N GLU A 58 1.86 25.26 -9.38
CA GLU A 58 0.82 25.78 -10.28
C GLU A 58 -0.34 24.81 -10.52
N LEU A 59 -0.22 23.57 -10.06
CA LEU A 59 -1.27 22.55 -10.22
C LEU A 59 -2.29 22.55 -9.08
N PHE A 60 -2.05 23.30 -8.00
CA PHE A 60 -2.87 23.29 -6.80
C PHE A 60 -3.06 24.71 -6.25
N ASN A 61 -3.75 25.55 -6.97
CA ASN A 61 -4.20 26.84 -6.43
C ASN A 61 -5.47 26.61 -5.62
N GLU A 62 -5.35 26.94 -4.33
CA GLU A 62 -6.31 27.09 -3.23
C GLU A 62 -6.11 26.06 -2.09
N ALA A 63 -5.01 26.21 -1.36
CA ALA A 63 -4.87 25.61 -0.04
C ALA A 63 -5.31 26.62 1.03
N PHE A 64 -6.40 26.34 1.72
CA PHE A 64 -6.80 27.02 2.95
C PHE A 64 -5.83 26.66 4.08
N VAL A 65 -5.06 27.61 4.58
CA VAL A 65 -4.22 27.48 5.77
C VAL A 65 -5.00 28.05 6.96
N PRO A 66 -5.35 27.26 7.99
CA PRO A 66 -5.95 27.81 9.21
C PRO A 66 -4.92 28.67 9.95
N GLU A 67 -5.30 29.91 10.30
CA GLU A 67 -4.51 30.78 11.17
C GLU A 67 -4.39 30.16 12.57
N GLY A 68 -3.17 30.12 13.12
CA GLY A 68 -2.93 29.84 14.53
C GLY A 68 -2.13 28.59 14.88
N PHE A 69 -1.35 28.02 13.95
CA PHE A 69 -0.51 26.85 14.26
C PHE A 69 0.91 27.26 14.66
N THR A 70 1.30 26.93 15.90
CA THR A 70 2.69 26.98 16.38
C THR A 70 3.28 25.56 16.29
N PRO A 71 4.44 25.35 15.63
CA PRO A 71 5.08 24.02 15.64
C PRO A 71 5.50 23.64 17.06
N GLY A 72 5.03 22.48 17.52
CA GLY A 72 5.46 21.90 18.79
C GLY A 72 6.95 21.57 18.75
N ALA A 73 7.67 21.86 19.84
CA ALA A 73 9.07 21.56 20.05
C ALA A 73 9.34 20.06 19.87
N ALA A 74 10.48 19.74 19.28
CA ALA A 74 11.01 18.40 19.14
C ALA A 74 11.05 17.70 20.51
N GLY A 75 10.32 16.59 20.63
CA GLY A 75 10.46 15.67 21.75
C GLY A 75 11.67 14.75 21.51
N ASP A 76 12.32 14.39 22.59
CA ASP A 76 13.60 13.71 22.65
C ASP A 76 13.73 12.50 21.72
N ASP A 77 14.88 12.49 21.07
CA ASP A 77 15.48 11.51 20.17
C ASP A 77 15.46 10.10 20.79
N VAL A 78 14.54 9.25 20.35
CA VAL A 78 14.71 7.81 20.41
C VAL A 78 15.26 7.42 19.04
N GLY A 79 16.58 7.24 18.97
CA GLY A 79 17.35 7.06 17.75
C GLY A 79 16.67 6.18 16.72
N ASP A 80 16.38 6.77 15.57
CA ASP A 80 16.19 6.07 14.30
C ASP A 80 17.54 5.43 13.94
N GLY A 81 17.87 4.35 14.65
CA GLY A 81 19.04 3.54 14.32
C GLY A 81 18.91 3.01 12.89
N ASP A 82 20.03 2.91 12.19
CA ASP A 82 20.24 2.50 10.79
C ASP A 82 19.52 1.22 10.29
N GLY A 83 18.55 0.68 11.05
CA GLY A 83 17.92 -0.62 10.81
C GLY A 83 16.66 -0.62 9.93
N PHE A 84 16.09 0.54 9.56
CA PHE A 84 14.83 0.61 8.82
C PHE A 84 14.99 1.23 7.42
N VAL A 85 15.75 0.59 6.56
CA VAL A 85 15.94 1.04 5.17
C VAL A 85 15.49 -0.01 4.15
N ARG A 86 15.25 -1.26 4.61
CA ARG A 86 14.85 -2.38 3.76
C ARG A 86 13.36 -2.34 3.45
N ASP A 87 13.01 -2.63 2.19
CA ASP A 87 11.61 -2.76 1.80
C ASP A 87 10.95 -3.98 2.47
N ALA A 88 9.71 -3.83 2.95
CA ALA A 88 8.93 -4.92 3.54
C ALA A 88 8.76 -6.13 2.61
N ALA A 89 8.74 -5.91 1.29
CA ALA A 89 8.67 -6.97 0.30
C ALA A 89 9.89 -7.92 0.35
N GLU A 90 11.08 -7.44 0.77
CA GLU A 90 12.25 -8.30 0.98
C GLU A 90 11.99 -9.37 2.05
N GLY A 91 11.22 -9.06 3.07
CA GLY A 91 10.80 -9.98 4.14
C GLY A 91 9.90 -11.13 3.67
N SER A 92 9.29 -11.01 2.49
CA SER A 92 8.49 -12.08 1.88
C SER A 92 9.18 -12.71 0.67
N PHE A 93 9.77 -11.91 -0.22
CA PHE A 93 10.33 -12.38 -1.49
C PHE A 93 11.83 -12.58 -1.46
N GLY A 94 12.58 -11.89 -0.57
CA GLY A 94 14.05 -11.89 -0.49
C GLY A 94 14.70 -10.84 -1.39
N GLU A 95 16.00 -10.60 -1.18
CA GLU A 95 16.77 -9.52 -1.81
C GLU A 95 16.97 -9.65 -3.34
N THR A 96 16.72 -10.81 -3.91
CA THR A 96 17.01 -11.11 -5.33
C THR A 96 15.92 -10.73 -6.31
N MET A 97 14.76 -10.28 -5.84
CA MET A 97 13.68 -9.83 -6.72
C MET A 97 13.76 -8.31 -6.93
N LEU A 98 13.63 -7.88 -8.19
CA LEU A 98 13.29 -6.49 -8.50
C LEU A 98 11.84 -6.27 -8.03
N LEU A 99 11.70 -5.74 -6.82
CA LEU A 99 10.43 -5.65 -6.14
C LEU A 99 9.60 -4.47 -6.64
N GLU A 100 10.25 -3.43 -7.12
CA GLU A 100 9.68 -2.21 -7.69
C GLU A 100 10.67 -1.60 -8.68
N ALA A 101 10.21 -0.80 -9.64
CA ALA A 101 11.07 -0.29 -10.70
C ALA A 101 10.83 1.20 -10.99
N VAL A 102 11.94 1.90 -11.19
CA VAL A 102 11.99 3.18 -11.91
C VAL A 102 12.08 2.86 -13.40
N ILE A 103 11.12 3.34 -14.19
CA ILE A 103 10.96 2.97 -15.61
C ILE A 103 11.44 4.12 -16.49
N GLY A 104 12.65 4.03 -16.98
CA GLY A 104 13.29 5.09 -17.76
C GLY A 104 13.88 6.19 -16.86
N ASN A 105 13.46 7.44 -17.07
CA ASN A 105 13.81 8.54 -16.17
C ASN A 105 12.95 8.47 -14.91
N ASP A 106 13.55 8.77 -13.76
CA ASP A 106 12.82 8.85 -12.51
C ASP A 106 11.99 10.14 -12.44
N ASP A 107 10.69 9.99 -12.69
CA ASP A 107 9.73 11.08 -12.74
C ASP A 107 8.96 11.26 -11.42
N ARG A 108 9.38 10.57 -10.34
CA ARG A 108 8.81 10.75 -9.00
C ARG A 108 9.09 12.15 -8.48
N VAL A 109 8.04 12.81 -7.97
CA VAL A 109 8.10 14.15 -7.40
C VAL A 109 7.92 14.08 -5.90
N ARG A 110 8.80 14.72 -5.14
CA ARG A 110 8.62 14.88 -3.70
C ARG A 110 7.37 15.72 -3.44
N VAL A 111 6.53 15.28 -2.52
CA VAL A 111 5.37 16.05 -2.07
C VAL A 111 5.86 17.28 -1.30
N ASP A 112 5.32 18.46 -1.61
CA ASP A 112 5.65 19.69 -0.88
C ASP A 112 5.24 19.56 0.60
N ASP A 113 6.13 19.97 1.51
CA ASP A 113 5.93 19.83 2.96
C ASP A 113 4.65 20.51 3.45
N SER A 114 4.20 21.59 2.79
CA SER A 114 2.94 22.27 3.12
C SER A 114 1.70 21.45 2.80
N LEU A 115 1.78 20.60 1.75
CA LEU A 115 0.68 19.73 1.34
C LEU A 115 0.51 18.53 2.28
N LEU A 116 1.55 18.10 2.98
CA LEU A 116 1.53 16.94 3.88
C LEU A 116 0.58 17.10 5.07
N ARG A 117 0.05 18.32 5.29
CA ARG A 117 -0.99 18.60 6.29
C ARG A 117 -2.41 18.63 5.70
N THR A 118 -2.55 18.42 4.39
CA THR A 118 -3.81 18.47 3.66
C THR A 118 -4.20 17.10 3.10
N ASN A 119 -5.47 16.92 2.75
CA ASN A 119 -5.94 15.72 2.04
C ASN A 119 -5.45 15.72 0.58
N PRO A 120 -5.11 14.54 0.03
CA PRO A 120 -5.06 13.23 0.67
C PRO A 120 -3.73 12.94 1.35
N TRP A 121 -2.73 13.80 1.22
CA TRP A 121 -1.34 13.56 1.58
C TRP A 121 -1.15 13.20 3.07
N ARG A 122 -1.89 13.87 3.97
CA ARG A 122 -1.83 13.61 5.41
C ARG A 122 -2.36 12.23 5.81
N GLN A 123 -3.14 11.60 4.94
CA GLN A 123 -3.74 10.29 5.17
C GLN A 123 -2.79 9.15 4.79
N ILE A 124 -1.68 9.46 4.11
CA ILE A 124 -0.66 8.50 3.69
C ILE A 124 0.45 8.51 4.73
N CYS A 125 0.82 7.32 5.20
CA CYS A 125 1.67 7.12 6.37
C CYS A 125 2.96 6.39 5.99
N ALA A 126 4.10 6.87 6.47
CA ALA A 126 5.31 6.08 6.52
C ALA A 126 5.15 4.95 7.54
N LEU A 127 5.63 3.76 7.22
CA LEU A 127 5.69 2.63 8.12
C LEU A 127 7.13 2.33 8.55
N ARG A 128 7.30 2.01 9.84
CA ARG A 128 8.48 1.35 10.37
C ARG A 128 8.03 0.01 10.92
N ILE A 129 8.43 -1.05 10.27
CA ILE A 129 7.93 -2.41 10.50
C ILE A 129 9.01 -3.21 11.19
N ARG A 130 8.70 -3.80 12.34
CA ARG A 130 9.55 -4.78 13.00
C ARG A 130 9.00 -6.17 12.71
N SER A 131 9.82 -7.04 12.14
CA SER A 131 9.48 -8.45 11.96
C SER A 131 9.65 -9.25 13.25
N ARG A 132 9.11 -10.46 13.29
CA ARG A 132 9.34 -11.40 14.42
C ARG A 132 10.79 -11.84 14.55
N SER A 133 11.57 -11.81 13.47
CA SER A 133 13.00 -12.07 13.53
C SER A 133 13.79 -10.91 14.18
N GLY A 134 13.14 -9.75 14.41
CA GLY A 134 13.76 -8.52 14.90
C GLY A 134 14.30 -7.61 13.79
N ALA A 135 14.21 -8.01 12.52
CA ALA A 135 14.63 -7.17 11.41
C ALA A 135 13.68 -5.98 11.20
N GLY A 136 14.25 -4.85 10.75
CA GLY A 136 13.51 -3.62 10.48
C GLY A 136 13.25 -3.43 8.99
N TYR A 137 12.03 -2.99 8.64
CA TYR A 137 11.58 -2.74 7.27
C TYR A 137 10.80 -1.44 7.17
N VAL A 138 10.72 -0.89 5.96
CA VAL A 138 9.88 0.26 5.63
C VAL A 138 8.75 -0.14 4.69
N GLY A 139 7.70 0.65 4.69
CA GLY A 139 6.54 0.50 3.83
C GLY A 139 5.66 1.74 3.88
N THR A 140 4.51 1.65 3.25
CA THR A 140 3.51 2.71 3.19
C THR A 140 2.12 2.14 3.54
N ALA A 141 1.31 2.92 4.23
CA ALA A 141 -0.10 2.65 4.47
C ALA A 141 -0.93 3.92 4.35
N TRP A 142 -2.24 3.80 4.32
CA TRP A 142 -3.15 4.94 4.22
C TRP A 142 -4.48 4.64 4.88
N PHE A 143 -5.08 5.68 5.51
CA PHE A 143 -6.32 5.53 6.24
C PHE A 143 -7.50 5.25 5.31
N ILE A 144 -8.27 4.20 5.63
CA ILE A 144 -9.57 3.85 5.03
C ILE A 144 -10.72 4.03 6.02
N GLY A 145 -10.41 4.33 7.28
CA GLY A 145 -11.35 4.59 8.35
C GLY A 145 -10.63 5.10 9.61
N PRO A 146 -11.38 5.39 10.68
CA PRO A 146 -10.80 5.96 11.90
C PRO A 146 -9.74 5.09 12.58
N ARG A 147 -9.85 3.75 12.44
CA ARG A 147 -8.93 2.78 13.05
C ARG A 147 -8.13 1.98 12.05
N VAL A 148 -8.49 2.02 10.76
CA VAL A 148 -8.00 1.05 9.79
C VAL A 148 -7.22 1.75 8.69
N LEU A 149 -6.01 1.23 8.45
CA LEU A 149 -5.18 1.62 7.33
C LEU A 149 -5.01 0.44 6.39
N ALA A 150 -5.20 0.66 5.09
CA ALA A 150 -4.86 -0.30 4.06
C ALA A 150 -3.37 -0.26 3.75
N THR A 151 -2.80 -1.41 3.42
CA THR A 151 -1.41 -1.60 3.03
C THR A 151 -1.25 -2.91 2.23
N ALA A 152 -0.05 -3.22 1.75
CA ALA A 152 0.24 -4.51 1.13
C ALA A 152 0.23 -5.65 2.17
N GLY A 153 -0.11 -6.84 1.74
CA GLY A 153 -0.10 -8.04 2.60
C GLY A 153 1.29 -8.31 3.18
N HIS A 154 2.32 -8.15 2.35
CA HIS A 154 3.71 -8.35 2.77
C HIS A 154 4.21 -7.28 3.79
N CYS A 155 3.54 -6.15 3.96
CA CYS A 155 3.85 -5.21 5.02
C CYS A 155 3.40 -5.70 6.40
N VAL A 156 2.38 -6.55 6.47
CA VAL A 156 1.81 -7.07 7.73
C VAL A 156 2.15 -8.53 7.97
N PHE A 157 2.40 -9.32 6.91
CA PHE A 157 2.77 -10.72 7.00
C PHE A 157 3.94 -11.04 6.04
N MET A 158 5.12 -11.29 6.63
CA MET A 158 6.39 -11.51 5.92
C MET A 158 6.81 -12.98 6.01
N HIS A 159 6.70 -13.71 4.90
CA HIS A 159 6.88 -15.16 4.86
C HIS A 159 8.25 -15.63 5.32
N LYS A 160 9.33 -14.89 5.02
CA LYS A 160 10.70 -15.24 5.39
C LYS A 160 11.10 -14.74 6.78
N GLU A 161 10.25 -13.93 7.42
CA GLU A 161 10.52 -13.27 8.69
C GLU A 161 9.65 -13.79 9.85
N GLY A 162 9.08 -14.99 9.70
CA GLY A 162 8.26 -15.62 10.73
C GLY A 162 6.78 -15.24 10.70
N GLY A 163 6.31 -14.68 9.60
CA GLY A 163 4.90 -14.39 9.36
C GLY A 163 4.49 -12.97 9.76
N TRP A 164 3.52 -12.83 10.65
CA TRP A 164 3.02 -11.52 11.07
C TRP A 164 4.12 -10.61 11.61
N ALA A 165 4.06 -9.32 11.27
CA ALA A 165 4.88 -8.31 11.94
C ALA A 165 4.72 -8.39 13.45
N GLU A 166 5.77 -8.07 14.20
CA GLU A 166 5.70 -7.92 15.66
C GLU A 166 5.00 -6.62 16.04
N GLU A 167 5.43 -5.54 15.39
CA GLU A 167 4.81 -4.22 15.54
C GLU A 167 5.07 -3.35 14.31
N ILE A 168 4.19 -2.38 14.10
CA ILE A 168 4.31 -1.39 13.03
C ILE A 168 4.08 -0.01 13.62
N VAL A 169 5.08 0.88 13.45
CA VAL A 169 4.92 2.30 13.76
C VAL A 169 4.36 3.00 12.53
N VAL A 170 3.22 3.66 12.71
CA VAL A 170 2.49 4.41 11.66
C VAL A 170 2.73 5.89 11.86
N ILE A 171 3.25 6.59 10.84
CA ILE A 171 3.66 7.99 10.90
C ILE A 171 2.99 8.77 9.75
N PRO A 172 1.82 9.41 9.99
CA PRO A 172 1.10 10.13 8.95
C PRO A 172 1.82 11.41 8.50
N GLY A 173 1.90 11.62 7.17
CA GLY A 173 2.42 12.84 6.59
C GLY A 173 3.85 13.18 7.00
N LYS A 174 4.69 12.16 7.29
CA LYS A 174 6.09 12.32 7.72
C LYS A 174 6.90 13.10 6.68
N PHE A 175 7.79 14.00 7.14
CA PHE A 175 8.80 14.64 6.30
C PHE A 175 10.08 14.94 7.09
N GLY A 176 11.16 14.25 6.73
CA GLY A 176 12.41 14.25 7.50
C GLY A 176 12.17 13.83 8.95
N ALA A 177 12.73 14.58 9.89
CA ALA A 177 12.51 14.38 11.32
C ALA A 177 11.11 14.84 11.81
N THR A 178 10.31 15.48 10.94
CA THR A 178 9.01 16.04 11.34
C THR A 178 7.89 15.03 11.20
N GLU A 179 7.12 14.87 12.26
CA GLU A 179 5.93 14.04 12.35
C GLU A 179 4.73 14.92 12.72
N PRO A 180 4.09 15.54 11.72
CA PRO A 180 3.12 16.62 11.97
C PRO A 180 1.89 16.19 12.76
N PHE A 181 1.63 14.89 12.81
CA PHE A 181 0.49 14.30 13.51
C PHE A 181 0.90 13.33 14.63
N GLY A 182 2.21 13.22 14.88
CA GLY A 182 2.80 12.23 15.76
C GLY A 182 2.83 10.83 15.12
N ARG A 183 3.08 9.83 15.94
CA ARG A 183 3.15 8.42 15.54
C ARG A 183 2.29 7.55 16.46
N VAL A 184 1.90 6.38 15.96
CA VAL A 184 1.22 5.35 16.74
C VAL A 184 1.81 3.99 16.43
N THR A 185 1.95 3.14 17.44
CA THR A 185 2.39 1.75 17.29
C THR A 185 1.17 0.84 17.24
N ALA A 186 1.07 0.04 16.19
CA ALA A 186 0.03 -0.97 16.03
C ALA A 186 0.61 -2.37 16.20
N ARG A 187 -0.20 -3.30 16.73
CA ARG A 187 0.11 -4.73 16.88
C ARG A 187 -1.01 -5.64 16.39
N THR A 188 -2.08 -5.05 15.87
CA THR A 188 -3.22 -5.80 15.29
C THR A 188 -3.23 -5.61 13.78
N PHE A 189 -3.21 -6.72 13.07
CA PHE A 189 -3.12 -6.78 11.62
C PHE A 189 -4.11 -7.80 11.07
N ALA A 190 -4.52 -7.60 9.82
CA ALA A 190 -5.26 -8.60 9.07
C ALA A 190 -4.78 -8.67 7.62
N SER A 191 -4.94 -9.82 7.02
CA SER A 191 -4.74 -10.10 5.60
C SER A 191 -5.68 -11.23 5.20
N VAL A 192 -5.44 -11.92 4.12
CA VAL A 192 -6.27 -13.00 3.62
C VAL A 192 -5.50 -14.32 3.54
N ASP A 193 -6.24 -15.42 3.64
CA ASP A 193 -5.65 -16.77 3.66
C ASP A 193 -4.82 -17.08 2.41
N GLY A 194 -5.22 -16.55 1.24
CA GLY A 194 -4.46 -16.71 0.01
C GLY A 194 -3.05 -16.13 0.10
N TRP A 195 -2.90 -14.93 0.70
CA TRP A 195 -1.58 -14.34 0.94
C TRP A 195 -0.78 -15.12 1.98
N ILE A 196 -1.42 -15.49 3.09
CA ILE A 196 -0.74 -16.20 4.19
C ILE A 196 -0.22 -17.57 3.75
N ALA A 197 -0.94 -18.25 2.86
CA ALA A 197 -0.59 -19.58 2.38
C ALA A 197 0.56 -19.58 1.35
N ASP A 198 0.66 -18.56 0.49
CA ASP A 198 1.57 -18.55 -0.64
C ASP A 198 2.14 -17.15 -0.94
N PRO A 199 3.48 -16.93 -0.77
CA PRO A 199 4.13 -15.66 -1.10
C PRO A 199 4.10 -15.32 -2.60
N THR A 200 3.80 -16.27 -3.47
CA THR A 200 3.70 -16.04 -4.91
C THR A 200 2.32 -15.61 -5.36
N ALA A 201 1.32 -15.73 -4.50
CA ALA A 201 -0.07 -15.40 -4.76
C ALA A 201 -0.33 -13.87 -4.70
N ARG A 202 0.28 -13.14 -5.62
CA ARG A 202 0.32 -11.66 -5.65
C ARG A 202 -1.06 -11.00 -5.74
N ASP A 203 -2.08 -11.71 -6.19
CA ASP A 203 -3.45 -11.22 -6.26
C ASP A 203 -4.06 -11.02 -4.87
N PHE A 204 -3.51 -11.71 -3.87
CA PHE A 204 -3.90 -11.64 -2.47
C PHE A 204 -2.98 -10.78 -1.61
N ASP A 205 -1.99 -10.10 -2.22
CA ASP A 205 -1.04 -9.25 -1.51
C ASP A 205 -1.69 -7.93 -1.08
N TYR A 206 -2.57 -8.01 -0.08
CA TYR A 206 -3.19 -6.87 0.59
C TYR A 206 -3.51 -7.19 2.05
N GLY A 207 -3.58 -6.15 2.86
CA GLY A 207 -3.87 -6.29 4.27
C GLY A 207 -4.18 -4.94 4.91
N VAL A 208 -4.40 -4.97 6.22
CA VAL A 208 -4.69 -3.79 7.01
C VAL A 208 -3.94 -3.77 8.33
N ILE A 209 -3.70 -2.55 8.79
CA ILE A 209 -3.23 -2.23 10.13
C ILE A 209 -4.42 -1.70 10.90
N ILE A 210 -4.67 -2.23 12.11
CA ILE A 210 -5.81 -1.87 12.95
C ILE A 210 -5.28 -1.17 14.20
N LEU A 211 -5.69 0.07 14.42
CA LEU A 211 -5.31 0.87 15.58
C LEU A 211 -6.27 0.63 16.75
N ASP A 212 -5.73 0.64 17.95
CA ASP A 212 -6.53 0.52 19.19
C ASP A 212 -7.40 1.76 19.43
N ASP A 213 -6.91 2.97 19.02
CA ASP A 213 -7.60 4.25 19.23
C ASP A 213 -7.97 4.90 17.89
N PRO A 214 -9.25 5.29 17.69
CA PRO A 214 -9.71 5.97 16.48
C PRO A 214 -9.29 7.44 16.36
N ALA A 215 -8.74 8.05 17.42
CA ALA A 215 -8.55 9.51 17.50
C ALA A 215 -7.69 10.05 16.36
N LEU A 216 -6.61 9.34 16.00
CA LEU A 216 -5.71 9.76 14.93
C LEU A 216 -6.41 9.76 13.58
N GLY A 217 -7.03 8.66 13.16
CA GLY A 217 -7.72 8.58 11.87
C GLY A 217 -8.96 9.48 11.81
N THR A 218 -9.70 9.65 12.91
CA THR A 218 -10.81 10.62 12.98
C THR A 218 -10.34 12.04 12.67
N ARG A 219 -9.17 12.43 13.18
CA ARG A 219 -8.58 13.74 12.92
C ARG A 219 -8.09 13.91 11.49
N LEU A 220 -7.51 12.84 10.91
CA LEU A 220 -6.91 12.88 9.58
C LEU A 220 -7.92 12.72 8.44
N GLY A 221 -9.04 12.04 8.71
CA GLY A 221 -9.94 11.53 7.68
C GLY A 221 -9.33 10.33 6.96
N ASN A 222 -10.02 9.87 5.93
CA ASN A 222 -9.65 8.66 5.18
C ASN A 222 -9.89 8.84 3.68
N PHE A 223 -9.29 7.97 2.91
CA PHE A 223 -9.61 7.79 1.49
C PHE A 223 -10.99 7.15 1.35
N GLU A 224 -11.68 7.50 0.27
CA GLU A 224 -12.74 6.66 -0.28
C GLU A 224 -12.13 5.50 -1.04
N VAL A 225 -12.77 4.33 -1.01
CA VAL A 225 -12.34 3.11 -1.70
C VAL A 225 -13.43 2.63 -2.64
N GLU A 226 -13.05 2.17 -3.82
CA GLU A 226 -14.01 1.79 -4.86
C GLU A 226 -13.53 0.60 -5.69
N ALA A 227 -14.45 -0.31 -5.98
CA ALA A 227 -14.29 -1.31 -7.04
C ALA A 227 -14.71 -0.70 -8.39
N ALA A 228 -13.85 0.14 -8.94
CA ALA A 228 -14.17 0.87 -10.17
C ALA A 228 -14.20 -0.04 -11.41
N PRO A 229 -15.16 0.18 -12.34
CA PRO A 229 -15.26 -0.59 -13.57
C PRO A 229 -14.08 -0.30 -14.54
N ASP A 230 -13.77 -1.27 -15.42
CA ASP A 230 -12.63 -1.20 -16.34
C ASP A 230 -12.64 0.06 -17.22
N GLY A 231 -13.83 0.45 -17.70
CA GLY A 231 -13.97 1.63 -18.56
C GLY A 231 -13.57 2.94 -17.88
N GLU A 232 -13.81 3.06 -16.58
CA GLU A 232 -13.43 4.23 -15.79
C GLU A 232 -11.95 4.21 -15.45
N LEU A 233 -11.41 3.04 -15.08
CA LEU A 233 -9.99 2.87 -14.79
C LEU A 233 -9.12 3.12 -16.02
N GLY A 234 -9.53 2.65 -17.21
CA GLY A 234 -8.79 2.83 -18.45
C GLY A 234 -8.70 4.27 -18.94
N ALA A 235 -9.64 5.13 -18.55
CA ALA A 235 -9.66 6.55 -18.89
C ALA A 235 -8.97 7.44 -17.84
N ALA A 236 -8.79 6.94 -16.63
CA ALA A 236 -8.32 7.73 -15.49
C ALA A 236 -6.79 7.85 -15.45
N THR A 237 -6.31 9.01 -15.01
CA THR A 237 -4.94 9.14 -14.50
C THR A 237 -4.89 8.56 -13.10
N ALA A 238 -4.07 7.53 -12.90
CA ALA A 238 -3.80 6.96 -11.60
C ALA A 238 -2.59 7.65 -10.97
N ARG A 239 -2.63 7.82 -9.66
CA ARG A 239 -1.54 8.36 -8.85
C ARG A 239 -1.14 7.35 -7.79
N VAL A 240 0.17 7.18 -7.58
CA VAL A 240 0.76 6.40 -6.48
C VAL A 240 1.57 7.35 -5.63
N SER A 241 1.44 7.28 -4.31
CA SER A 241 2.30 8.05 -3.41
C SER A 241 2.63 7.27 -2.15
N GLY A 242 3.89 7.35 -1.74
CA GLY A 242 4.40 6.68 -0.56
C GLY A 242 5.82 7.13 -0.22
N TYR A 243 6.54 6.30 0.52
CA TYR A 243 7.80 6.60 1.17
C TYR A 243 8.94 5.72 0.62
N PRO A 244 9.55 6.07 -0.53
CA PRO A 244 10.57 5.24 -1.17
C PRO A 244 11.90 5.23 -0.38
N ALA A 245 12.50 4.06 -0.22
CA ALA A 245 13.74 3.89 0.56
C ALA A 245 15.00 4.42 -0.16
N ASP A 246 15.01 4.44 -1.50
CA ASP A 246 16.11 4.99 -2.31
C ASP A 246 16.18 6.52 -2.30
N ARG A 247 15.08 7.15 -1.93
CA ARG A 247 14.97 8.59 -1.79
C ARG A 247 14.87 8.95 -0.31
N ASP A 248 15.88 9.67 0.19
CA ASP A 248 15.90 10.18 1.57
C ASP A 248 15.56 9.11 2.63
N ARG A 249 15.89 7.82 2.39
CA ARG A 249 15.72 6.71 3.34
C ARG A 249 14.27 6.51 3.84
N ALA A 250 13.28 6.69 2.96
CA ALA A 250 11.85 6.66 3.28
C ALA A 250 11.42 7.73 4.33
N GLU A 251 12.13 8.86 4.37
CA GLU A 251 11.82 9.98 5.27
C GLU A 251 10.84 10.98 4.67
N PHE A 252 10.65 10.99 3.35
CA PHE A 252 9.80 11.93 2.64
C PHE A 252 8.82 11.21 1.72
N GLN A 253 7.65 11.80 1.57
CA GLN A 253 6.63 11.31 0.68
C GLN A 253 6.91 11.75 -0.75
N TYR A 254 6.85 10.80 -1.68
CA TYR A 254 6.97 11.02 -3.13
C TYR A 254 5.73 10.52 -3.84
N PHE A 255 5.42 11.12 -4.98
CA PHE A 255 4.35 10.63 -5.84
C PHE A 255 4.76 10.66 -7.30
N HIS A 256 4.08 9.84 -8.10
CA HIS A 256 4.10 9.88 -9.55
C HIS A 256 2.72 9.52 -10.06
N GLU A 257 2.34 10.05 -11.22
CA GLU A 257 1.02 9.80 -11.82
C GLU A 257 1.14 9.53 -13.31
N ARG A 258 0.40 8.52 -13.78
CA ARG A 258 0.23 8.20 -15.19
C ARG A 258 -1.08 7.48 -15.41
N GLN A 259 -1.45 7.31 -16.68
CA GLN A 259 -2.53 6.43 -17.07
C GLN A 259 -2.12 4.98 -16.84
N LEU A 260 -3.07 4.13 -16.43
CA LEU A 260 -2.82 2.69 -16.31
C LEU A 260 -2.49 2.10 -17.67
N GLN A 261 -1.53 1.17 -17.73
CA GLN A 261 -1.13 0.50 -18.98
C GLN A 261 -2.06 -0.64 -19.34
N SER A 262 -2.46 -1.44 -18.36
CA SER A 262 -3.38 -2.55 -18.53
C SER A 262 -4.06 -2.93 -17.23
N LEU A 263 -5.12 -3.70 -17.35
CA LEU A 263 -5.95 -4.19 -16.25
C LEU A 263 -6.10 -5.71 -16.38
N THR A 264 -6.06 -6.39 -15.23
CA THR A 264 -6.60 -7.73 -15.09
C THR A 264 -7.77 -7.69 -14.11
N PRO A 265 -8.54 -8.76 -13.93
CA PRO A 265 -9.58 -8.79 -12.91
C PRO A 265 -9.09 -8.44 -11.51
N THR A 266 -7.82 -8.76 -11.19
CA THR A 266 -7.23 -8.69 -9.85
C THR A 266 -6.07 -7.70 -9.72
N ARG A 267 -5.50 -7.21 -10.84
CA ARG A 267 -4.30 -6.37 -10.84
C ARG A 267 -4.44 -5.12 -11.68
N LEU A 268 -3.78 -4.05 -11.25
CA LEU A 268 -3.51 -2.83 -12.01
C LEU A 268 -2.04 -2.84 -12.44
N LEU A 269 -1.77 -2.60 -13.73
CA LEU A 269 -0.41 -2.54 -14.27
C LEU A 269 -0.14 -1.13 -14.81
N TYR A 270 1.04 -0.60 -14.53
CA TYR A 270 1.40 0.78 -14.85
C TYR A 270 2.92 0.97 -14.95
N ASP A 271 3.31 2.07 -15.60
CA ASP A 271 4.69 2.58 -15.66
C ASP A 271 4.92 3.78 -14.73
N ILE A 272 4.09 3.93 -13.70
CA ILE A 272 4.33 4.88 -12.60
C ILE A 272 5.57 4.41 -11.86
N ASP A 273 6.59 5.29 -11.76
CA ASP A 273 7.82 4.97 -11.05
C ASP A 273 7.57 4.76 -9.57
N THR A 274 8.12 3.67 -9.05
CA THR A 274 8.10 3.34 -7.63
C THR A 274 9.42 2.70 -7.21
N PHE A 275 9.66 2.64 -5.92
CA PHE A 275 10.82 1.96 -5.33
C PHE A 275 10.45 1.39 -3.96
N GLY A 276 11.22 0.40 -3.50
CA GLY A 276 11.06 -0.25 -2.20
C GLY A 276 10.78 0.74 -1.08
N GLY A 277 9.78 0.43 -0.25
CA GLY A 277 9.20 1.33 0.75
C GLY A 277 7.90 2.00 0.30
N GLN A 278 7.62 2.07 -1.01
CA GLN A 278 6.30 2.47 -1.50
C GLN A 278 5.28 1.32 -1.50
N SER A 279 5.70 0.11 -1.20
CA SER A 279 4.84 -1.04 -0.95
C SER A 279 3.72 -0.69 0.02
N GLY A 280 2.46 -0.96 -0.38
CA GLY A 280 1.25 -0.60 0.37
C GLY A 280 0.68 0.78 0.05
N SER A 281 1.32 1.57 -0.81
CA SER A 281 0.80 2.88 -1.23
C SER A 281 -0.59 2.80 -1.85
N PRO A 282 -1.45 3.82 -1.65
CA PRO A 282 -2.69 3.92 -2.40
C PRO A 282 -2.41 4.12 -3.88
N ILE A 283 -3.19 3.44 -4.72
CA ILE A 283 -3.35 3.77 -6.13
C ILE A 283 -4.71 4.43 -6.25
N TRP A 284 -4.74 5.75 -6.54
CA TRP A 284 -6.00 6.47 -6.56
C TRP A 284 -6.19 7.27 -7.83
N ARG A 285 -7.43 7.54 -8.15
CA ARG A 285 -7.85 8.45 -9.21
C ARG A 285 -8.41 9.73 -8.63
N GLN A 286 -8.13 10.84 -9.28
CA GLN A 286 -8.78 12.11 -8.97
C GLN A 286 -10.04 12.22 -9.83
N VAL A 287 -11.17 12.35 -9.16
CA VAL A 287 -12.46 12.64 -9.80
C VAL A 287 -12.74 14.13 -9.59
N GLU A 288 -13.05 14.85 -10.66
CA GLU A 288 -13.31 16.28 -10.59
C GLU A 288 -14.48 16.58 -9.64
N GLY A 289 -14.26 17.50 -8.71
CA GLY A 289 -15.28 17.89 -7.71
C GLY A 289 -15.51 16.87 -6.58
N SER A 290 -14.73 15.78 -6.53
CA SER A 290 -14.86 14.74 -5.52
C SER A 290 -13.54 14.52 -4.76
N PRO A 291 -13.58 13.93 -3.55
CA PRO A 291 -12.39 13.43 -2.89
C PRO A 291 -11.64 12.40 -3.77
N PRO A 292 -10.34 12.21 -3.56
CA PRO A 292 -9.59 11.18 -4.24
C PRO A 292 -10.10 9.79 -3.85
N VAL A 293 -10.27 8.91 -4.85
CA VAL A 293 -10.82 7.57 -4.67
C VAL A 293 -9.74 6.54 -4.93
N ALA A 294 -9.42 5.71 -3.94
CA ALA A 294 -8.47 4.63 -4.07
C ALA A 294 -9.10 3.43 -4.81
N VAL A 295 -8.39 2.93 -5.82
CA VAL A 295 -8.82 1.83 -6.69
C VAL A 295 -7.85 0.65 -6.65
N GLY A 296 -6.76 0.77 -5.90
CA GLY A 296 -5.75 -0.29 -5.74
C GLY A 296 -4.75 -0.01 -4.63
N ILE A 297 -3.96 -1.04 -4.34
CA ILE A 297 -2.87 -1.04 -3.37
C ILE A 297 -1.60 -1.41 -4.13
N HIS A 298 -0.60 -0.54 -4.14
CA HIS A 298 0.69 -0.82 -4.76
C HIS A 298 1.43 -1.93 -4.02
N THR A 299 1.94 -2.91 -4.73
CA THR A 299 2.56 -4.09 -4.10
C THR A 299 3.89 -4.51 -4.70
N THR A 300 4.05 -4.42 -6.01
CA THR A 300 5.23 -4.99 -6.67
C THR A 300 5.53 -4.31 -7.98
N GLY A 301 6.78 -4.42 -8.40
CA GLY A 301 7.25 -4.07 -9.73
C GLY A 301 7.90 -5.25 -10.44
N GLY A 302 8.41 -5.00 -11.63
CA GLY A 302 9.14 -5.96 -12.43
C GLY A 302 9.71 -5.32 -13.69
N VAL A 303 10.39 -6.13 -14.50
CA VAL A 303 11.05 -5.68 -15.76
C VAL A 303 10.06 -5.07 -16.76
N SER A 304 8.77 -5.44 -16.66
CA SER A 304 7.69 -4.99 -17.57
C SER A 304 6.82 -3.86 -17.00
N GLY A 305 7.13 -3.36 -15.81
CA GLY A 305 6.37 -2.31 -15.15
C GLY A 305 6.04 -2.61 -13.68
N ASN A 306 5.42 -1.66 -13.04
CA ASN A 306 4.94 -1.77 -11.68
C ASN A 306 3.47 -2.21 -11.64
N SER A 307 3.04 -2.77 -10.51
CA SER A 307 1.68 -3.24 -10.37
C SER A 307 1.17 -3.18 -8.94
N GLY A 308 -0.15 -3.19 -8.80
CA GLY A 308 -0.81 -3.25 -7.51
C GLY A 308 -2.00 -4.20 -7.51
N THR A 309 -2.39 -4.63 -6.32
CA THR A 309 -3.64 -5.36 -6.11
C THR A 309 -4.80 -4.42 -6.40
N ARG A 310 -5.64 -4.78 -7.37
CA ARG A 310 -6.83 -4.01 -7.72
C ARG A 310 -7.85 -4.12 -6.58
N ILE A 311 -8.50 -3.02 -6.25
CA ILE A 311 -9.71 -3.06 -5.41
C ILE A 311 -10.86 -3.48 -6.34
N TYR A 312 -11.27 -4.74 -6.23
CA TYR A 312 -12.47 -5.31 -6.85
C TYR A 312 -13.34 -5.91 -5.75
N GLU A 313 -14.55 -6.38 -6.05
CA GLU A 313 -15.53 -6.71 -5.01
C GLU A 313 -14.98 -7.52 -3.82
N PRO A 314 -14.26 -8.65 -3.96
CA PRO A 314 -13.74 -9.38 -2.82
C PRO A 314 -12.73 -8.61 -1.95
N VAL A 315 -11.92 -7.74 -2.55
CA VAL A 315 -10.98 -6.87 -1.83
C VAL A 315 -11.75 -5.77 -1.11
N LEU A 316 -12.69 -5.13 -1.80
CA LEU A 316 -13.54 -4.07 -1.23
C LEU A 316 -14.34 -4.60 -0.04
N ASP A 317 -14.97 -5.77 -0.16
CA ASP A 317 -15.74 -6.41 0.92
C ASP A 317 -14.87 -6.61 2.17
N ASN A 318 -13.63 -7.08 2.00
CA ASN A 318 -12.71 -7.25 3.12
C ASN A 318 -12.28 -5.90 3.74
N LEU A 319 -11.99 -4.89 2.93
CA LEU A 319 -11.65 -3.56 3.44
C LEU A 319 -12.81 -2.95 4.26
N ILE A 320 -14.05 -3.11 3.78
CA ILE A 320 -15.26 -2.70 4.50
C ILE A 320 -15.42 -3.50 5.80
N LEU A 321 -15.32 -4.83 5.72
CA LEU A 321 -15.45 -5.72 6.87
C LEU A 321 -14.45 -5.36 7.98
N TRP A 322 -13.18 -5.11 7.63
CA TRP A 322 -12.17 -4.73 8.61
C TRP A 322 -12.39 -3.33 9.19
N ASN A 323 -12.96 -2.40 8.39
CA ASN A 323 -13.25 -1.06 8.84
C ASN A 323 -14.48 -0.97 9.77
N GLU A 324 -15.43 -1.89 9.61
CA GLU A 324 -16.65 -1.97 10.44
C GLU A 324 -16.46 -2.82 11.71
N ALA A 325 -15.42 -3.66 11.74
CA ALA A 325 -15.15 -4.51 12.89
C ALA A 325 -14.69 -3.67 14.10
N PRO A 326 -15.25 -3.91 15.29
CA PRO A 326 -14.96 -3.17 16.52
C PRO A 326 -13.51 -3.32 16.99
#